data_ba4c4003cc4fc91c38ec8701230196e7
#
_entry.id   ba4c4003cc4fc91c38ec8701230196e7
#
_cell.length_a   1.000
_cell.length_b   1.000
_cell.length_c   1.000
_cell.angle_alpha   90.00
_cell.angle_beta   90.00
_cell.angle_gamma   90.00
#
_symmetry.space_group_name_H-M   'P 1'
#
loop_
_entity.id
_entity.type
_entity.pdbx_description
1 polymer ?
#
loop_
_entity_poly.entity_id
_entity_poly.type
_entity_poly.pdbx_seq_one_letter_code
_entity_poly.pdbx_strand_id
1 'polypeptide(L)'
;IISITFVLIFCNQPVYAIENDDVPISADVYLSYDYEYKKIMYAKNIDENIAPASITKLMTALLLYENFPLNYEFITSYPSNYVPTGKVADIPEGISVTTEELLELLLVYSANDAAYIVANSVFSSYEHFVIEMNNRSNELSMFSTNFVNPDGLDEENHVTTANDLLRLSIYILENTKLLDITSKKDIFFDKLPQKVFNNTNLIIDSGFIGLKTGWTSDAGLTFIGYNQENNRKIITIVNKSDVDEDKLNHFEETKILYQKSKDNYANLNILQKGSELFEIKNSSNAQLIKSNDNFYFFKKLENEELGYSVSIKNNIFKIYYPEIDEDRQYKINSSKKIEYKFHWSNRFLNNILN
;
A
#
# COMPACT_ATOMS: atom_id res chain seq x y z
N ILE A 1 2.13 3.01 41.90
CA ILE A 1 2.35 3.39 40.48
C ILE A 1 2.61 2.08 39.74
N ILE A 2 1.57 1.55 39.07
CA ILE A 2 1.70 0.33 38.24
C ILE A 2 1.91 0.84 36.82
N SER A 3 3.12 0.64 36.31
CA SER A 3 3.46 0.89 34.92
C SER A 3 2.87 -0.24 34.05
N ILE A 4 1.85 0.04 33.27
CA ILE A 4 1.32 -0.88 32.27
C ILE A 4 2.11 -0.65 30.98
N THR A 5 3.07 -1.54 30.74
CA THR A 5 3.78 -1.60 29.46
C THR A 5 2.84 -2.25 28.43
N PHE A 6 2.30 -1.49 27.51
CA PHE A 6 1.62 -2.02 26.34
C PHE A 6 2.66 -2.64 25.40
N VAL A 7 2.77 -3.95 25.40
CA VAL A 7 3.47 -4.68 24.35
C VAL A 7 2.51 -4.81 23.17
N LEU A 8 2.68 -3.98 22.16
CA LEU A 8 2.03 -4.18 20.86
C LEU A 8 2.68 -5.41 20.21
N ILE A 9 2.03 -6.56 20.36
CA ILE A 9 2.36 -7.75 19.57
C ILE A 9 1.83 -7.49 18.16
N PHE A 10 2.70 -6.98 17.28
CA PHE A 10 2.45 -7.05 15.84
C PHE A 10 2.47 -8.52 15.46
N CYS A 11 1.30 -9.08 15.21
CA CYS A 11 1.17 -10.40 14.63
C CYS A 11 1.75 -10.32 13.21
N ASN A 12 3.01 -10.75 13.04
CA ASN A 12 3.59 -11.01 11.74
C ASN A 12 2.79 -12.16 11.12
N GLN A 13 1.72 -11.84 10.39
CA GLN A 13 1.11 -12.80 9.49
C GLN A 13 2.10 -13.01 8.35
N PRO A 14 2.54 -14.24 8.07
CA PRO A 14 3.35 -14.49 6.91
C PRO A 14 2.55 -14.07 5.67
N VAL A 15 3.11 -13.14 4.91
CA VAL A 15 2.58 -12.78 3.61
C VAL A 15 2.94 -13.97 2.71
N TYR A 16 2.00 -14.88 2.49
CA TYR A 16 2.19 -15.95 1.52
C TYR A 16 2.30 -15.33 0.14
N ALA A 17 3.48 -15.45 -0.46
CA ALA A 17 3.67 -15.15 -1.87
C ALA A 17 2.78 -16.13 -2.65
N ILE A 18 1.76 -15.61 -3.29
CA ILE A 18 0.97 -16.37 -4.25
C ILE A 18 1.88 -16.61 -5.46
N GLU A 19 1.85 -17.85 -5.97
CA GLU A 19 2.67 -18.34 -7.09
C GLU A 19 2.89 -17.31 -8.19
N ASN A 20 4.12 -17.37 -8.76
CA ASN A 20 4.57 -16.58 -9.90
C ASN A 20 3.70 -16.76 -11.14
N ASP A 21 2.55 -16.10 -11.18
CA ASP A 21 1.89 -15.84 -12.45
C ASP A 21 2.59 -14.66 -13.10
N ASP A 22 3.33 -14.93 -14.13
CA ASP A 22 4.03 -13.91 -14.88
C ASP A 22 3.06 -12.86 -15.41
N VAL A 23 3.16 -11.66 -14.85
CA VAL A 23 2.55 -10.49 -15.46
C VAL A 23 3.44 -10.11 -16.64
N PRO A 24 2.92 -9.93 -17.86
CA PRO A 24 3.73 -9.64 -19.04
C PRO A 24 4.19 -8.18 -19.05
N ILE A 25 5.10 -7.85 -18.13
CA ILE A 25 5.72 -6.54 -17.97
C ILE A 25 7.23 -6.70 -17.86
N SER A 26 8.00 -5.68 -18.22
CA SER A 26 9.45 -5.71 -18.19
C SER A 26 10.01 -5.49 -16.78
N ALA A 27 9.25 -4.90 -15.88
CA ALA A 27 9.69 -4.61 -14.52
C ALA A 27 10.28 -5.83 -13.82
N ASP A 28 11.47 -5.69 -13.27
CA ASP A 28 12.15 -6.74 -12.50
C ASP A 28 11.50 -6.93 -11.13
N VAL A 29 10.93 -5.86 -10.57
CA VAL A 29 10.28 -5.85 -9.26
C VAL A 29 8.89 -5.27 -9.40
N TYR A 30 7.87 -6.03 -8.98
CA TYR A 30 6.51 -5.52 -8.93
C TYR A 30 5.69 -6.14 -7.80
N LEU A 31 4.65 -5.39 -7.41
CA LEU A 31 3.67 -5.82 -6.42
C LEU A 31 2.32 -5.17 -6.72
N SER A 32 1.24 -5.94 -6.60
CA SER A 32 -0.11 -5.40 -6.48
C SER A 32 -0.76 -5.85 -5.18
N TYR A 33 -1.43 -4.93 -4.51
CA TYR A 33 -1.99 -5.14 -3.19
C TYR A 33 -3.41 -4.61 -3.11
N ASP A 34 -4.35 -5.47 -2.71
CA ASP A 34 -5.69 -5.04 -2.38
C ASP A 34 -5.70 -4.43 -0.97
N TYR A 35 -5.91 -3.12 -0.94
CA TYR A 35 -5.85 -2.34 0.29
C TYR A 35 -6.98 -2.68 1.27
N GLU A 36 -8.15 -3.03 0.77
CA GLU A 36 -9.33 -3.31 1.59
C GLU A 36 -9.25 -4.69 2.24
N TYR A 37 -8.81 -5.69 1.46
CA TYR A 37 -8.67 -7.06 1.93
C TYR A 37 -7.29 -7.38 2.50
N LYS A 38 -6.34 -6.43 2.43
CA LYS A 38 -4.97 -6.55 2.95
C LYS A 38 -4.24 -7.78 2.37
N LYS A 39 -4.37 -7.99 1.07
CA LYS A 39 -3.81 -9.15 0.35
C LYS A 39 -2.93 -8.70 -0.81
N ILE A 40 -1.75 -9.32 -0.93
CA ILE A 40 -0.94 -9.23 -2.14
C ILE A 40 -1.58 -10.13 -3.19
N MET A 41 -1.80 -9.58 -4.39
CA MET A 41 -2.38 -10.28 -5.53
C MET A 41 -1.31 -10.81 -6.48
N TYR A 42 -0.36 -9.96 -6.82
CA TYR A 42 0.80 -10.30 -7.63
C TYR A 42 2.07 -9.78 -6.98
N ALA A 43 3.13 -10.55 -7.08
CA ALA A 43 4.43 -10.18 -6.52
C ALA A 43 5.56 -10.81 -7.34
N LYS A 44 6.62 -10.05 -7.59
CA LYS A 44 7.89 -10.53 -8.14
C LYS A 44 9.03 -9.78 -7.46
N ASN A 45 9.97 -10.50 -6.89
CA ASN A 45 11.21 -9.97 -6.28
C ASN A 45 10.97 -8.88 -5.22
N ILE A 46 9.86 -8.95 -4.47
CA ILE A 46 9.40 -7.85 -3.58
C ILE A 46 10.33 -7.55 -2.40
N ASP A 47 11.22 -8.47 -2.07
CA ASP A 47 12.22 -8.32 -1.00
C ASP A 47 13.63 -8.07 -1.56
N GLU A 48 13.78 -7.89 -2.89
CA GLU A 48 15.05 -7.51 -3.53
C GLU A 48 15.38 -6.04 -3.19
N ASN A 49 16.65 -5.78 -2.86
CA ASN A 49 17.13 -4.43 -2.67
C ASN A 49 17.17 -3.67 -4.00
N ILE A 50 16.50 -2.53 -4.05
CA ILE A 50 16.40 -1.65 -5.21
C ILE A 50 16.75 -0.21 -4.82
N ALA A 51 17.24 0.57 -5.76
CA ALA A 51 17.34 2.01 -5.60
C ALA A 51 15.92 2.62 -5.64
N PRO A 52 15.54 3.47 -4.65
CA PRO A 52 14.18 4.00 -4.56
C PRO A 52 13.89 5.12 -5.57
N ALA A 53 14.89 5.77 -6.14
CA ALA A 53 14.73 7.01 -6.88
C ALA A 53 13.89 8.03 -6.09
N SER A 54 13.14 8.91 -6.78
CA SER A 54 12.28 9.92 -6.14
C SER A 54 11.11 9.37 -5.32
N ILE A 55 10.93 8.05 -5.22
CA ILE A 55 10.02 7.47 -4.23
C ILE A 55 10.47 7.81 -2.80
N THR A 56 11.76 8.03 -2.59
CA THR A 56 12.36 8.57 -1.34
C THR A 56 11.60 9.77 -0.79
N LYS A 57 11.11 10.66 -1.68
CA LYS A 57 10.37 11.87 -1.30
C LYS A 57 9.06 11.60 -0.55
N LEU A 58 8.54 10.37 -0.59
CA LEU A 58 7.42 9.99 0.28
C LEU A 58 7.82 9.99 1.76
N MET A 59 9.02 9.52 2.10
CA MET A 59 9.52 9.58 3.47
C MET A 59 9.86 11.03 3.86
N THR A 60 10.46 11.80 2.97
CA THR A 60 10.74 13.23 3.19
C THR A 60 9.47 14.02 3.46
N ALA A 61 8.42 13.78 2.66
CA ALA A 61 7.11 14.40 2.82
C ALA A 61 6.40 13.93 4.10
N LEU A 62 6.54 12.66 4.47
CA LEU A 62 5.96 12.13 5.70
C LEU A 62 6.55 12.83 6.93
N LEU A 63 7.88 12.96 7.02
CA LEU A 63 8.53 13.64 8.12
C LEU A 63 8.14 15.13 8.19
N LEU A 64 8.03 15.80 7.05
CA LEU A 64 7.55 17.18 7.02
C LEU A 64 6.10 17.27 7.53
N TYR A 65 5.21 16.40 7.03
CA TYR A 65 3.80 16.38 7.40
C TYR A 65 3.57 16.08 8.89
N GLU A 66 4.34 15.15 9.46
CA GLU A 66 4.19 14.74 10.87
C GLU A 66 4.70 15.80 11.85
N ASN A 67 5.63 16.65 11.45
CA ASN A 67 6.27 17.61 12.34
C ASN A 67 5.68 19.03 12.25
N PHE A 68 4.99 19.39 11.15
CA PHE A 68 4.50 20.75 10.95
C PHE A 68 3.09 20.80 10.38
N PRO A 69 2.23 21.70 10.87
CA PRO A 69 0.91 21.93 10.26
C PRO A 69 1.07 22.51 8.84
N LEU A 70 0.10 22.28 7.95
CA LEU A 70 0.19 22.65 6.53
C LEU A 70 0.45 24.14 6.28
N ASN A 71 -0.03 25.01 7.19
CA ASN A 71 0.14 26.46 7.11
C ASN A 71 1.37 27.01 7.82
N TYR A 72 2.26 26.13 8.33
CA TYR A 72 3.51 26.60 8.95
C TYR A 72 4.44 27.16 7.88
N GLU A 73 5.06 28.29 8.16
CA GLU A 73 5.96 28.99 7.22
C GLU A 73 7.43 28.75 7.56
N PHE A 74 8.19 28.39 6.55
CA PHE A 74 9.64 28.27 6.58
C PHE A 74 10.26 29.41 5.78
N ILE A 75 11.43 29.87 6.22
CA ILE A 75 12.30 30.67 5.34
C ILE A 75 13.24 29.68 4.64
N THR A 76 13.20 29.66 3.34
CA THR A 76 13.99 28.73 2.52
C THR A 76 15.47 28.90 2.72
N SER A 77 16.16 27.79 3.00
CA SER A 77 17.62 27.73 3.08
C SER A 77 18.10 26.34 2.66
N TYR A 78 19.29 26.28 2.13
CA TYR A 78 19.93 25.05 1.69
C TYR A 78 21.09 24.66 2.59
N PRO A 79 21.46 23.37 2.66
CA PRO A 79 22.74 22.97 3.22
C PRO A 79 23.89 23.67 2.49
N SER A 80 24.98 23.99 3.21
CA SER A 80 26.07 24.83 2.67
C SER A 80 26.76 24.27 1.42
N ASN A 81 26.67 22.98 1.19
CA ASN A 81 27.26 22.25 0.03
C ASN A 81 26.21 21.83 -0.99
N TYR A 82 24.98 22.30 -0.87
CA TYR A 82 23.95 21.95 -1.83
C TYR A 82 24.27 22.42 -3.24
N VAL A 83 24.18 21.53 -4.18
CA VAL A 83 24.28 21.83 -5.62
C VAL A 83 22.99 21.35 -6.29
N PRO A 84 22.23 22.24 -6.94
CA PRO A 84 21.01 21.85 -7.63
C PRO A 84 21.30 20.75 -8.66
N THR A 85 20.65 19.59 -8.51
CA THR A 85 20.87 18.42 -9.38
C THR A 85 19.53 17.74 -9.66
N GLY A 86 19.37 17.27 -10.90
CA GLY A 86 18.17 16.60 -11.36
C GLY A 86 17.00 17.57 -11.54
N LYS A 87 15.80 17.19 -11.10
CA LYS A 87 14.58 18.00 -11.26
C LYS A 87 14.42 18.98 -10.10
N VAL A 88 14.54 20.27 -10.38
CA VAL A 88 14.43 21.36 -9.40
C VAL A 88 13.28 22.31 -9.76
N ALA A 89 12.71 22.97 -8.78
CA ALA A 89 11.73 24.02 -8.94
C ALA A 89 12.35 25.42 -8.99
N ASP A 90 13.67 25.52 -8.80
CA ASP A 90 14.46 26.76 -8.71
C ASP A 90 13.96 27.69 -7.57
N ILE A 91 13.78 27.11 -6.39
CA ILE A 91 13.29 27.83 -5.22
C ILE A 91 14.36 28.79 -4.71
N PRO A 92 14.12 30.12 -4.67
CA PRO A 92 15.12 31.06 -4.13
C PRO A 92 15.34 30.84 -2.63
N GLU A 93 16.57 31.12 -2.14
CA GLU A 93 16.82 31.26 -0.71
C GLU A 93 16.17 32.52 -0.13
N GLY A 94 15.81 32.45 1.15
CA GLY A 94 15.31 33.57 1.92
C GLY A 94 13.85 33.94 1.65
N ILE A 95 13.09 33.14 0.90
CA ILE A 95 11.66 33.37 0.71
C ILE A 95 10.84 32.55 1.74
N SER A 96 9.65 33.06 2.09
CA SER A 96 8.70 32.31 2.91
C SER A 96 7.94 31.31 2.08
N VAL A 97 7.91 30.05 2.52
CA VAL A 97 7.12 28.95 1.92
C VAL A 97 6.39 28.19 3.01
N THR A 98 5.19 27.72 2.72
CA THR A 98 4.41 26.93 3.67
C THR A 98 4.77 25.44 3.58
N THR A 99 4.41 24.67 4.63
CA THR A 99 4.49 23.20 4.61
C THR A 99 3.74 22.63 3.41
N GLU A 100 2.52 23.12 3.12
CA GLU A 100 1.73 22.63 1.99
C GLU A 100 2.44 22.88 0.65
N GLU A 101 2.99 24.07 0.44
CA GLU A 101 3.75 24.40 -0.77
C GLU A 101 4.97 23.49 -0.97
N LEU A 102 5.71 23.17 0.12
CA LEU A 102 6.83 22.24 0.05
C LEU A 102 6.38 20.81 -0.25
N LEU A 103 5.29 20.34 0.37
CA LEU A 103 4.71 19.03 0.08
C LEU A 103 4.23 18.91 -1.38
N GLU A 104 3.62 19.95 -1.92
CA GLU A 104 3.21 20.02 -3.32
C GLU A 104 4.40 19.94 -4.28
N LEU A 105 5.45 20.70 -4.03
CA LEU A 105 6.67 20.67 -4.85
C LEU A 105 7.37 19.30 -4.76
N LEU A 106 7.40 18.67 -3.60
CA LEU A 106 7.95 17.33 -3.40
C LEU A 106 7.18 16.25 -4.14
N LEU A 107 5.86 16.22 -3.97
CA LEU A 107 5.04 15.07 -4.35
C LEU A 107 4.41 15.21 -5.74
N VAL A 108 4.02 16.42 -6.14
CA VAL A 108 3.42 16.67 -7.45
C VAL A 108 4.50 16.86 -8.51
N TYR A 109 5.41 17.81 -8.29
CA TYR A 109 6.45 18.13 -9.26
C TYR A 109 7.71 17.28 -9.11
N SER A 110 7.94 16.70 -7.93
CA SER A 110 9.14 15.92 -7.62
C SER A 110 10.43 16.76 -7.49
N ALA A 111 10.31 17.97 -6.94
CA ALA A 111 11.42 18.91 -6.80
C ALA A 111 12.50 18.42 -5.83
N ASN A 112 13.75 18.32 -6.27
CA ASN A 112 14.90 17.92 -5.45
C ASN A 112 15.29 19.04 -4.49
N ASP A 113 15.27 20.29 -4.96
CA ASP A 113 15.57 21.47 -4.12
C ASP A 113 14.58 21.61 -2.95
N ALA A 114 13.29 21.30 -3.15
CA ALA A 114 12.33 21.24 -2.06
C ALA A 114 12.71 20.18 -1.01
N ALA A 115 13.24 19.02 -1.42
CA ALA A 115 13.68 18.00 -0.50
C ALA A 115 14.86 18.46 0.38
N TYR A 116 15.80 19.18 -0.19
CA TYR A 116 16.94 19.73 0.57
C TYR A 116 16.53 20.87 1.49
N ILE A 117 15.60 21.74 1.07
CA ILE A 117 15.02 22.78 1.95
C ILE A 117 14.35 22.11 3.16
N VAL A 118 13.54 21.08 2.94
CA VAL A 118 12.88 20.31 4.00
C VAL A 118 13.93 19.71 4.93
N ALA A 119 14.92 19.01 4.40
CA ALA A 119 15.96 18.36 5.20
C ALA A 119 16.77 19.35 6.04
N ASN A 120 16.99 20.57 5.53
CA ASN A 120 17.72 21.62 6.24
C ASN A 120 16.85 22.36 7.28
N SER A 121 15.53 22.25 7.21
CA SER A 121 14.60 23.07 7.99
C SER A 121 13.81 22.30 9.06
N VAL A 122 13.57 21.00 8.87
CA VAL A 122 12.67 20.22 9.75
C VAL A 122 13.36 19.83 11.06
N PHE A 123 14.63 19.44 11.00
CA PHE A 123 15.44 19.09 12.17
C PHE A 123 16.64 20.03 12.31
N SER A 124 17.53 19.73 13.24
CA SER A 124 18.67 20.59 13.54
C SER A 124 19.72 20.69 12.44
N SER A 125 19.76 19.73 11.51
CA SER A 125 20.66 19.70 10.35
C SER A 125 20.18 18.69 9.31
N TYR A 126 20.75 18.77 8.10
CA TYR A 126 20.57 17.78 7.02
C TYR A 126 20.91 16.34 7.48
N GLU A 127 22.05 16.18 8.17
CA GLU A 127 22.48 14.86 8.64
C GLU A 127 21.49 14.27 9.66
N HIS A 128 20.97 15.13 10.54
CA HIS A 128 19.93 14.71 11.49
C HIS A 128 18.65 14.30 10.76
N PHE A 129 18.26 15.01 9.71
CA PHE A 129 17.10 14.64 8.90
C PHE A 129 17.25 13.24 8.31
N VAL A 130 18.40 12.90 7.73
CA VAL A 130 18.68 11.57 7.17
C VAL A 130 18.65 10.49 8.27
N ILE A 131 19.15 10.78 9.46
CA ILE A 131 19.04 9.87 10.61
C ILE A 131 17.56 9.62 10.93
N GLU A 132 16.74 10.67 10.97
CA GLU A 132 15.30 10.54 11.27
C GLU A 132 14.53 9.82 10.17
N MET A 133 14.91 9.95 8.89
CA MET A 133 14.35 9.10 7.81
C MET A 133 14.55 7.61 8.12
N ASN A 134 15.75 7.22 8.59
CA ASN A 134 16.05 5.83 8.91
C ASN A 134 15.41 5.38 10.23
N ASN A 135 15.33 6.24 11.24
CA ASN A 135 14.57 5.96 12.45
C ASN A 135 13.10 5.69 12.11
N ARG A 136 12.51 6.56 11.29
CA ARG A 136 11.11 6.42 10.86
C ARG A 136 10.87 5.17 10.03
N SER A 137 11.80 4.80 9.14
CA SER A 137 11.72 3.56 8.39
C SER A 137 11.69 2.33 9.30
N ASN A 138 12.53 2.32 10.34
CA ASN A 138 12.55 1.24 11.33
C ASN A 138 11.22 1.16 12.12
N GLU A 139 10.66 2.29 12.53
CA GLU A 139 9.35 2.34 13.20
C GLU A 139 8.21 1.79 12.31
N LEU A 140 8.30 2.01 11.01
CA LEU A 140 7.38 1.46 10.02
C LEU A 140 7.69 0.01 9.63
N SER A 141 8.68 -0.63 10.30
CA SER A 141 9.14 -1.98 10.00
C SER A 141 9.71 -2.14 8.58
N MET A 142 10.31 -1.09 8.03
CA MET A 142 11.00 -1.08 6.74
C MET A 142 12.47 -1.47 6.94
N PHE A 143 12.71 -2.70 7.37
CA PHE A 143 14.03 -3.14 7.83
C PHE A 143 15.06 -3.38 6.72
N SER A 144 14.63 -3.42 5.47
CA SER A 144 15.50 -3.52 4.29
C SER A 144 15.69 -2.17 3.59
N THR A 145 15.34 -1.07 4.26
CA THR A 145 15.45 0.29 3.72
C THR A 145 16.54 1.07 4.42
N ASN A 146 17.38 1.74 3.64
CA ASN A 146 18.36 2.69 4.13
C ASN A 146 18.35 3.95 3.25
N PHE A 147 18.00 5.07 3.82
CA PHE A 147 18.05 6.38 3.17
C PHE A 147 19.39 7.06 3.45
N VAL A 148 20.00 7.66 2.43
CA VAL A 148 21.24 8.43 2.56
C VAL A 148 21.09 9.88 2.09
N ASN A 149 20.00 10.18 1.36
CA ASN A 149 19.63 11.53 0.95
C ASN A 149 18.10 11.71 0.95
N PRO A 150 17.58 12.95 0.93
CA PRO A 150 16.14 13.22 1.02
C PRO A 150 15.42 13.20 -0.31
N ASP A 151 16.12 13.15 -1.45
CA ASP A 151 15.55 13.34 -2.79
C ASP A 151 15.54 12.07 -3.65
N GLY A 152 16.37 11.07 -3.33
CA GLY A 152 16.40 9.78 -3.99
C GLY A 152 17.33 9.71 -5.19
N LEU A 153 18.32 10.59 -5.31
CA LEU A 153 19.39 10.44 -6.29
C LEU A 153 20.26 9.22 -5.93
N ASP A 154 20.84 8.60 -6.98
CA ASP A 154 21.67 7.41 -6.83
C ASP A 154 22.88 7.70 -5.92
N GLU A 155 23.00 6.92 -4.87
CA GLU A 155 24.10 7.00 -3.90
C GLU A 155 24.32 5.62 -3.28
N GLU A 156 25.56 5.30 -2.96
CA GLU A 156 25.89 4.01 -2.38
C GLU A 156 25.07 3.76 -1.10
N ASN A 157 24.49 2.56 -0.99
CA ASN A 157 23.62 2.15 0.10
C ASN A 157 22.27 2.89 0.20
N HIS A 158 21.87 3.68 -0.80
CA HIS A 158 20.52 4.23 -0.88
C HIS A 158 19.57 3.17 -1.44
N VAL A 159 18.98 2.36 -0.55
CA VAL A 159 18.25 1.15 -0.94
C VAL A 159 16.91 1.03 -0.22
N THR A 160 16.00 0.30 -0.85
CA THR A 160 14.69 -0.11 -0.29
C THR A 160 14.25 -1.45 -0.92
N THR A 161 13.02 -1.90 -0.58
CA THR A 161 12.36 -3.04 -1.23
C THR A 161 10.91 -2.68 -1.56
N ALA A 162 10.29 -3.39 -2.51
CA ALA A 162 8.86 -3.16 -2.81
C ALA A 162 7.96 -3.45 -1.60
N ASN A 163 8.35 -4.43 -0.77
CA ASN A 163 7.65 -4.76 0.46
C ASN A 163 7.71 -3.61 1.49
N ASP A 164 8.87 -2.99 1.66
CA ASP A 164 9.03 -1.82 2.54
C ASP A 164 8.28 -0.60 1.98
N LEU A 165 8.33 -0.37 0.67
CA LEU A 165 7.56 0.70 0.01
C LEU A 165 6.05 0.50 0.16
N LEU A 166 5.57 -0.74 0.18
CA LEU A 166 4.17 -1.04 0.48
C LEU A 166 3.81 -0.61 1.90
N ARG A 167 4.67 -0.88 2.90
CA ARG A 167 4.46 -0.45 4.29
C ARG A 167 4.35 1.06 4.41
N LEU A 168 5.27 1.78 3.78
CA LEU A 168 5.24 3.25 3.72
C LEU A 168 3.95 3.75 3.06
N SER A 169 3.57 3.16 1.94
CA SER A 169 2.36 3.53 1.20
C SER A 169 1.09 3.33 2.02
N ILE A 170 0.96 2.18 2.70
CA ILE A 170 -0.18 1.89 3.58
C ILE A 170 -0.23 2.91 4.72
N TYR A 171 0.91 3.17 5.37
CA TYR A 171 0.98 4.13 6.47
C TYR A 171 0.53 5.53 6.03
N ILE A 172 1.02 6.01 4.88
CA ILE A 172 0.64 7.32 4.32
C ILE A 172 -0.87 7.39 4.06
N LEU A 173 -1.44 6.36 3.46
CA LEU A 173 -2.87 6.30 3.13
C LEU A 173 -3.77 6.22 4.39
N GLU A 174 -3.32 5.55 5.45
CA GLU A 174 -4.10 5.38 6.68
C GLU A 174 -3.98 6.57 7.65
N ASN A 175 -2.84 7.25 7.69
CA ASN A 175 -2.50 8.17 8.78
C ASN A 175 -2.30 9.64 8.33
N THR A 176 -2.31 9.92 7.03
CA THR A 176 -2.06 11.27 6.50
C THR A 176 -3.10 11.70 5.48
N LYS A 177 -3.03 12.97 5.08
CA LYS A 177 -3.78 13.52 3.93
C LYS A 177 -2.88 13.76 2.70
N LEU A 178 -1.73 13.11 2.63
CA LEU A 178 -0.80 13.31 1.51
C LEU A 178 -1.40 12.87 0.17
N LEU A 179 -2.39 11.96 0.18
CA LEU A 179 -3.12 11.58 -1.03
C LEU A 179 -3.85 12.78 -1.66
N ASP A 180 -4.38 13.72 -0.86
CA ASP A 180 -5.03 14.93 -1.37
C ASP A 180 -4.03 15.80 -2.16
N ILE A 181 -2.75 15.74 -1.80
CA ILE A 181 -1.67 16.46 -2.50
C ILE A 181 -1.24 15.70 -3.74
N THR A 182 -0.95 14.39 -3.65
CA THR A 182 -0.48 13.60 -4.79
C THR A 182 -1.51 13.50 -5.91
N SER A 183 -2.79 13.70 -5.60
CA SER A 183 -3.88 13.68 -6.58
C SER A 183 -4.06 15.00 -7.36
N LYS A 184 -3.32 16.06 -7.04
CA LYS A 184 -3.37 17.33 -7.79
C LYS A 184 -2.69 17.14 -9.16
N LYS A 185 -3.34 17.59 -10.25
CA LYS A 185 -2.79 17.50 -11.62
C LYS A 185 -1.65 18.47 -11.85
N ASP A 186 -1.80 19.63 -11.29
CA ASP A 186 -0.81 20.71 -11.34
C ASP A 186 -0.88 21.52 -10.05
N ILE A 187 0.17 22.29 -9.79
CA ILE A 187 0.25 23.25 -8.70
C ILE A 187 0.79 24.56 -9.21
N PHE A 188 0.39 25.62 -8.52
CA PHE A 188 0.85 26.97 -8.81
C PHE A 188 1.61 27.52 -7.62
N PHE A 189 2.89 27.82 -7.83
CA PHE A 189 3.73 28.41 -6.81
C PHE A 189 3.71 29.94 -6.95
N ASP A 190 2.96 30.64 -6.10
CA ASP A 190 2.67 32.07 -6.23
C ASP A 190 3.91 32.98 -6.07
N LYS A 191 4.93 32.53 -5.33
CA LYS A 191 6.23 33.21 -5.24
C LYS A 191 7.03 33.14 -6.54
N LEU A 192 6.61 32.31 -7.51
CA LEU A 192 7.13 32.21 -8.86
C LEU A 192 5.98 32.32 -9.87
N PRO A 193 5.34 33.50 -10.00
CA PRO A 193 3.98 33.67 -10.51
C PRO A 193 3.73 33.26 -11.96
N GLN A 194 4.74 32.94 -12.73
CA GLN A 194 4.60 32.47 -14.12
C GLN A 194 4.87 30.96 -14.26
N LYS A 195 5.04 30.27 -13.15
CA LYS A 195 5.41 28.86 -13.14
C LYS A 195 4.27 27.99 -12.65
N VAL A 196 3.78 27.13 -13.52
CA VAL A 196 2.88 26.02 -13.21
C VAL A 196 3.72 24.74 -13.18
N PHE A 197 3.58 23.95 -12.14
CA PHE A 197 4.30 22.69 -11.97
C PHE A 197 3.33 21.53 -12.17
N ASN A 198 3.52 20.78 -13.25
CA ASN A 198 2.67 19.63 -13.56
C ASN A 198 3.07 18.41 -12.74
N ASN A 199 2.08 17.59 -12.43
CA ASN A 199 2.31 16.31 -11.78
C ASN A 199 3.14 15.39 -12.67
N THR A 200 4.08 14.68 -12.04
CA THR A 200 4.89 13.65 -12.71
C THR A 200 4.10 12.37 -12.99
N ASN A 201 2.97 12.17 -12.33
CA ASN A 201 2.04 11.09 -12.59
C ASN A 201 1.16 11.42 -13.80
N LEU A 202 1.51 10.88 -14.97
CA LEU A 202 0.80 11.16 -16.23
C LEU A 202 -0.48 10.33 -16.40
N ILE A 203 -0.75 9.37 -15.52
CA ILE A 203 -1.97 8.53 -15.58
C ILE A 203 -3.00 8.87 -14.51
N ILE A 204 -2.91 10.07 -13.96
CA ILE A 204 -3.86 10.56 -12.94
C ILE A 204 -5.30 10.58 -13.47
N ASP A 205 -5.50 10.91 -14.74
CA ASP A 205 -6.81 10.89 -15.41
C ASP A 205 -7.34 9.48 -15.67
N SER A 206 -6.47 8.48 -15.58
CA SER A 206 -6.86 7.05 -15.65
C SER A 206 -7.22 6.47 -14.26
N GLY A 207 -7.42 7.33 -13.26
CA GLY A 207 -7.82 6.93 -11.91
C GLY A 207 -6.69 6.58 -10.95
N PHE A 208 -5.41 6.69 -11.37
CA PHE A 208 -4.26 6.51 -10.48
C PHE A 208 -3.93 7.85 -9.80
N ILE A 209 -4.51 8.09 -8.63
CA ILE A 209 -4.46 9.37 -7.91
C ILE A 209 -3.26 9.56 -6.98
N GLY A 210 -2.31 8.67 -7.05
CA GLY A 210 -1.07 8.69 -6.26
C GLY A 210 -0.19 7.50 -6.61
N LEU A 211 0.94 7.23 -5.90
CA LEU A 211 1.50 8.12 -4.85
C LEU A 211 2.70 8.89 -5.39
N LYS A 212 3.65 8.20 -6.08
CA LYS A 212 4.90 8.84 -6.52
C LYS A 212 5.56 8.11 -7.68
N THR A 213 6.12 8.88 -8.59
CA THR A 213 7.00 8.44 -9.67
C THR A 213 8.47 8.59 -9.29
N GLY A 214 9.33 7.81 -9.90
CA GLY A 214 10.77 7.95 -9.79
C GLY A 214 11.50 7.46 -11.04
N TRP A 215 12.67 8.00 -11.26
CA TRP A 215 13.63 7.53 -12.24
C TRP A 215 15.04 7.95 -11.87
N THR A 216 15.96 7.01 -11.89
CA THR A 216 17.40 7.23 -11.90
C THR A 216 18.04 6.12 -12.77
N SER A 217 19.35 6.21 -12.96
CA SER A 217 20.08 5.18 -13.74
C SER A 217 20.03 3.82 -13.06
N ASP A 218 20.12 3.78 -11.72
CA ASP A 218 20.17 2.55 -10.94
C ASP A 218 18.77 1.98 -10.66
N ALA A 219 17.77 2.86 -10.50
CA ALA A 219 16.40 2.45 -10.20
C ALA A 219 15.61 2.01 -11.44
N GLY A 220 15.97 2.45 -12.64
CA GLY A 220 15.09 2.37 -13.79
C GLY A 220 13.83 3.24 -13.62
N LEU A 221 12.81 2.99 -14.42
CA LEU A 221 11.52 3.65 -14.24
C LEU A 221 10.76 2.99 -13.09
N THR A 222 10.22 3.82 -12.17
CA THR A 222 9.50 3.33 -11.00
C THR A 222 8.25 4.15 -10.71
N PHE A 223 7.20 3.49 -10.24
CA PHE A 223 5.95 4.13 -9.86
C PHE A 223 5.24 3.36 -8.75
N ILE A 224 4.77 4.10 -7.75
CA ILE A 224 3.76 3.61 -6.81
C ILE A 224 2.43 4.21 -7.21
N GLY A 225 1.55 3.39 -7.78
CA GLY A 225 0.21 3.75 -8.18
C GLY A 225 -0.81 3.42 -7.10
N TYR A 226 -1.74 4.32 -6.83
CA TYR A 226 -2.93 4.04 -6.03
C TYR A 226 -4.16 4.36 -6.87
N ASN A 227 -4.99 3.35 -7.06
CA ASN A 227 -6.25 3.49 -7.79
C ASN A 227 -7.42 3.16 -6.86
N GLN A 228 -8.46 3.98 -6.94
CA GLN A 228 -9.70 3.78 -6.20
C GLN A 228 -10.88 3.83 -7.17
N GLU A 229 -11.35 2.68 -7.60
CA GLU A 229 -12.47 2.55 -8.53
C GLU A 229 -13.49 1.56 -7.98
N ASN A 230 -14.80 1.89 -8.09
CA ASN A 230 -15.90 0.99 -7.72
C ASN A 230 -15.79 0.37 -6.31
N ASN A 231 -15.40 1.15 -5.33
CA ASN A 231 -15.13 0.74 -3.95
C ASN A 231 -13.96 -0.26 -3.79
N ARG A 232 -13.15 -0.47 -4.80
CA ARG A 232 -11.95 -1.27 -4.71
C ARG A 232 -10.72 -0.37 -4.72
N LYS A 233 -9.81 -0.60 -3.78
CA LYS A 233 -8.59 0.19 -3.60
C LYS A 233 -7.39 -0.71 -3.82
N ILE A 234 -6.58 -0.39 -4.83
CA ILE A 234 -5.42 -1.19 -5.19
C ILE A 234 -4.17 -0.31 -5.18
N ILE A 235 -3.14 -0.77 -4.49
CA ILE A 235 -1.78 -0.24 -4.59
C ILE A 235 -1.02 -1.10 -5.60
N THR A 236 -0.35 -0.46 -6.55
CA THR A 236 0.59 -1.10 -7.47
C THR A 236 1.97 -0.49 -7.28
N ILE A 237 2.98 -1.33 -7.22
CA ILE A 237 4.38 -0.92 -7.18
C ILE A 237 5.06 -1.55 -8.38
N VAL A 238 5.69 -0.74 -9.21
CA VAL A 238 6.47 -1.14 -10.37
C VAL A 238 7.85 -0.50 -10.25
N ASN A 239 8.92 -1.30 -10.22
CA ASN A 239 10.30 -0.84 -10.15
C ASN A 239 11.17 -1.56 -11.16
N LYS A 240 12.26 -0.92 -11.56
CA LYS A 240 13.17 -1.44 -12.60
C LYS A 240 12.42 -1.80 -13.90
N SER A 241 11.42 -0.99 -14.26
CA SER A 241 10.81 -1.07 -15.58
C SER A 241 11.77 -0.53 -16.63
N ASP A 242 11.79 -1.17 -17.80
CA ASP A 242 12.66 -0.76 -18.91
C ASP A 242 12.40 0.69 -19.31
N VAL A 243 13.49 1.38 -19.63
CA VAL A 243 13.43 2.79 -20.05
C VAL A 243 13.15 2.85 -21.55
N ASP A 244 11.93 3.17 -21.91
CA ASP A 244 11.51 3.50 -23.28
C ASP A 244 11.87 4.94 -23.67
N GLU A 245 11.75 5.27 -24.97
CA GLU A 245 12.12 6.60 -25.48
C GLU A 245 11.38 7.73 -24.77
N ASP A 246 10.09 7.54 -24.49
CA ASP A 246 9.22 8.53 -23.84
C ASP A 246 9.23 8.46 -22.31
N LYS A 247 9.90 7.46 -21.74
CA LYS A 247 9.92 7.15 -20.28
C LYS A 247 8.53 6.94 -19.69
N LEU A 248 7.67 6.23 -20.39
CA LEU A 248 6.27 5.98 -20.01
C LEU A 248 5.99 4.53 -19.63
N ASN A 249 6.93 3.61 -19.88
CA ASN A 249 6.73 2.16 -19.75
C ASN A 249 6.18 1.75 -18.38
N HIS A 250 6.69 2.33 -17.29
CA HIS A 250 6.21 2.05 -15.92
C HIS A 250 4.72 2.39 -15.71
N PHE A 251 4.17 3.35 -16.47
CA PHE A 251 2.74 3.66 -16.40
C PHE A 251 1.90 2.62 -17.12
N GLU A 252 2.33 2.18 -18.29
CA GLU A 252 1.63 1.12 -19.03
C GLU A 252 1.68 -0.21 -18.26
N GLU A 253 2.83 -0.54 -17.69
CA GLU A 253 3.00 -1.73 -16.85
C GLU A 253 2.15 -1.68 -15.57
N THR A 254 2.04 -0.50 -14.96
CA THR A 254 1.13 -0.27 -13.82
C THR A 254 -0.33 -0.55 -14.20
N LYS A 255 -0.78 -0.09 -15.38
CA LYS A 255 -2.12 -0.37 -15.88
C LYS A 255 -2.35 -1.85 -16.13
N ILE A 256 -1.37 -2.54 -16.74
CA ILE A 256 -1.42 -3.99 -16.98
C ILE A 256 -1.53 -4.75 -15.67
N LEU A 257 -0.66 -4.44 -14.70
CA LEU A 257 -0.65 -5.05 -13.37
C LEU A 257 -1.97 -4.82 -12.62
N TYR A 258 -2.47 -3.58 -12.64
CA TYR A 258 -3.75 -3.22 -12.06
C TYR A 258 -4.91 -3.98 -12.72
N GLN A 259 -4.98 -4.00 -14.04
CA GLN A 259 -6.06 -4.67 -14.76
C GLN A 259 -6.07 -6.17 -14.49
N LYS A 260 -4.90 -6.83 -14.55
CA LYS A 260 -4.76 -8.25 -14.18
C LYS A 260 -5.23 -8.50 -12.74
N SER A 261 -4.87 -7.62 -11.81
CA SER A 261 -5.28 -7.73 -10.42
C SER A 261 -6.80 -7.61 -10.27
N LYS A 262 -7.40 -6.68 -11.00
CA LYS A 262 -8.85 -6.45 -10.99
C LYS A 262 -9.63 -7.61 -11.60
N ASP A 263 -9.13 -8.19 -12.69
CA ASP A 263 -9.82 -9.22 -13.43
C ASP A 263 -9.67 -10.61 -12.78
N ASN A 264 -8.49 -10.90 -12.22
CA ASN A 264 -8.19 -12.23 -11.72
C ASN A 264 -8.47 -12.42 -10.23
N TYR A 265 -8.71 -11.34 -9.49
CA TYR A 265 -9.03 -11.43 -8.07
C TYR A 265 -10.38 -10.80 -7.77
N ALA A 266 -11.24 -11.55 -7.12
CA ALA A 266 -12.54 -11.06 -6.68
C ALA A 266 -12.76 -11.34 -5.20
N ASN A 267 -13.59 -10.50 -4.61
CA ASN A 267 -14.17 -10.76 -3.31
C ASN A 267 -15.43 -11.58 -3.48
N LEU A 268 -15.37 -12.85 -3.12
CA LEU A 268 -16.52 -13.74 -3.14
C LEU A 268 -17.24 -13.68 -1.78
N ASN A 269 -18.45 -13.13 -1.78
CA ASN A 269 -19.32 -13.19 -0.61
C ASN A 269 -19.90 -14.61 -0.50
N ILE A 270 -19.30 -15.44 0.36
CA ILE A 270 -19.68 -16.84 0.52
C ILE A 270 -20.86 -17.00 1.48
N LEU A 271 -20.93 -16.15 2.52
CA LEU A 271 -22.02 -16.19 3.50
C LEU A 271 -22.45 -14.77 3.86
N GLN A 272 -23.72 -14.49 3.72
CA GLN A 272 -24.32 -13.26 4.23
C GLN A 272 -24.70 -13.43 5.70
N LYS A 273 -24.62 -12.34 6.47
CA LYS A 273 -25.13 -12.31 7.84
C LYS A 273 -26.59 -12.80 7.86
N GLY A 274 -26.85 -13.79 8.73
CA GLY A 274 -28.14 -14.42 8.84
C GLY A 274 -28.36 -15.63 7.95
N SER A 275 -27.37 -16.01 7.09
CA SER A 275 -27.46 -17.27 6.32
C SER A 275 -27.52 -18.47 7.26
N GLU A 276 -28.38 -19.42 6.89
CA GLU A 276 -28.53 -20.66 7.64
C GLU A 276 -27.34 -21.58 7.38
N LEU A 277 -26.55 -21.86 8.41
CA LEU A 277 -25.37 -22.71 8.31
C LEU A 277 -25.73 -24.18 8.46
N PHE A 278 -26.54 -24.51 9.48
CA PHE A 278 -27.03 -25.85 9.73
C PHE A 278 -28.15 -25.86 10.78
N GLU A 279 -28.90 -26.95 10.81
CA GLU A 279 -29.95 -27.19 11.78
C GLU A 279 -29.46 -28.22 12.84
N ILE A 280 -29.55 -27.84 14.10
CA ILE A 280 -29.32 -28.76 15.21
C ILE A 280 -30.65 -29.34 15.61
N LYS A 281 -30.83 -30.65 15.45
CA LYS A 281 -32.01 -31.38 15.96
C LYS A 281 -31.66 -32.12 17.24
N ASN A 282 -32.42 -31.84 18.30
CA ASN A 282 -32.48 -32.74 19.41
C ASN A 282 -33.91 -33.22 19.57
N SER A 283 -34.15 -34.25 20.41
CA SER A 283 -35.42 -34.97 20.51
C SER A 283 -36.67 -34.12 20.80
N SER A 284 -36.54 -32.84 21.01
CA SER A 284 -37.63 -31.94 21.36
C SER A 284 -37.62 -30.58 20.67
N ASN A 285 -36.50 -30.14 20.09
CA ASN A 285 -36.40 -28.82 19.45
C ASN A 285 -35.36 -28.78 18.32
N ALA A 286 -35.69 -28.13 17.22
CA ALA A 286 -34.73 -27.79 16.17
C ALA A 286 -34.19 -26.37 16.41
N GLN A 287 -32.87 -26.21 16.36
CA GLN A 287 -32.23 -24.91 16.49
C GLN A 287 -31.39 -24.64 15.27
N LEU A 288 -31.75 -23.58 14.53
CA LEU A 288 -31.02 -23.07 13.39
C LEU A 288 -29.83 -22.23 13.87
N ILE A 289 -28.65 -22.58 13.41
CA ILE A 289 -27.46 -21.75 13.60
C ILE A 289 -27.28 -20.88 12.35
N LYS A 290 -27.25 -19.58 12.57
CA LYS A 290 -27.06 -18.57 11.54
C LYS A 290 -25.69 -17.96 11.63
N SER A 291 -25.16 -17.53 10.51
CA SER A 291 -23.94 -16.71 10.48
C SER A 291 -24.18 -15.38 11.20
N ASN A 292 -23.28 -15.04 12.12
CA ASN A 292 -23.32 -13.75 12.80
C ASN A 292 -22.72 -12.61 11.97
N ASP A 293 -21.92 -12.94 10.95
CA ASP A 293 -21.18 -12.02 10.13
C ASP A 293 -21.23 -12.39 8.65
N ASN A 294 -20.88 -11.44 7.79
CA ASN A 294 -20.62 -11.73 6.39
C ASN A 294 -19.25 -12.38 6.25
N PHE A 295 -19.16 -13.43 5.41
CA PHE A 295 -17.91 -14.08 5.07
C PHE A 295 -17.53 -13.76 3.65
N TYR A 296 -16.34 -13.22 3.51
CA TYR A 296 -15.75 -12.87 2.23
C TYR A 296 -14.48 -13.69 2.03
N PHE A 297 -14.30 -14.24 0.83
CA PHE A 297 -13.05 -14.81 0.39
C PHE A 297 -12.48 -13.95 -0.71
N PHE A 298 -11.25 -13.55 -0.51
CA PHE A 298 -10.45 -12.94 -1.54
C PHE A 298 -9.78 -14.08 -2.32
N LYS A 299 -10.24 -14.36 -3.54
CA LYS A 299 -9.78 -15.48 -4.34
C LYS A 299 -9.35 -15.02 -5.72
N LYS A 300 -8.27 -15.66 -6.24
CA LYS A 300 -7.94 -15.66 -7.65
C LYS A 300 -9.03 -16.39 -8.43
N LEU A 301 -9.55 -15.76 -9.46
CA LEU A 301 -10.63 -16.29 -10.31
C LEU A 301 -10.06 -17.28 -11.34
N GLU A 302 -9.46 -18.38 -10.91
CA GLU A 302 -9.12 -19.49 -11.76
C GLU A 302 -10.06 -20.66 -11.45
N ASN A 303 -10.43 -21.41 -12.50
CA ASN A 303 -11.46 -22.42 -12.62
C ASN A 303 -11.49 -23.58 -11.60
N GLU A 304 -11.10 -23.36 -10.36
CA GLU A 304 -11.11 -24.40 -9.35
C GLU A 304 -12.27 -24.19 -8.37
N GLU A 305 -13.04 -25.26 -8.16
CA GLU A 305 -14.03 -25.32 -7.09
C GLU A 305 -13.32 -25.20 -5.74
N LEU A 306 -13.75 -24.26 -4.90
CA LEU A 306 -13.26 -24.16 -3.51
C LEU A 306 -13.62 -25.44 -2.76
N GLY A 307 -12.65 -26.32 -2.56
CA GLY A 307 -12.77 -27.42 -1.61
C GLY A 307 -12.90 -26.88 -0.20
N TYR A 308 -13.70 -27.53 0.62
CA TYR A 308 -13.73 -27.22 2.05
C TYR A 308 -13.97 -28.51 2.85
N SER A 309 -13.49 -28.55 4.06
CA SER A 309 -13.80 -29.60 5.00
C SER A 309 -14.48 -29.04 6.25
N VAL A 310 -15.34 -29.84 6.85
CA VAL A 310 -16.07 -29.47 8.05
C VAL A 310 -15.74 -30.44 9.17
N SER A 311 -15.36 -29.91 10.31
CA SER A 311 -15.14 -30.73 11.50
C SER A 311 -15.87 -30.14 12.71
N ILE A 312 -16.32 -31.03 13.61
CA ILE A 312 -16.96 -30.63 14.85
C ILE A 312 -16.23 -31.37 16.00
N LYS A 313 -15.66 -30.57 16.88
CA LYS A 313 -14.98 -31.14 18.08
C LYS A 313 -15.23 -30.21 19.27
N ASN A 314 -15.64 -30.80 20.41
CA ASN A 314 -15.86 -30.07 21.67
C ASN A 314 -16.78 -28.84 21.54
N ASN A 315 -17.90 -28.96 20.82
CA ASN A 315 -18.83 -27.87 20.54
C ASN A 315 -18.21 -26.70 19.73
N ILE A 316 -17.13 -26.96 19.03
CA ILE A 316 -16.54 -26.02 18.07
C ILE A 316 -16.78 -26.58 16.68
N PHE A 317 -17.45 -25.79 15.87
CA PHE A 317 -17.63 -26.03 14.45
C PHE A 317 -16.50 -25.32 13.69
N LYS A 318 -15.77 -26.06 12.85
CA LYS A 318 -14.71 -25.52 12.02
C LYS A 318 -15.01 -25.78 10.55
N ILE A 319 -14.87 -24.76 9.74
CA ILE A 319 -14.81 -24.89 8.29
C ILE A 319 -13.36 -24.62 7.91
N TYR A 320 -12.73 -25.56 7.27
CA TYR A 320 -11.38 -25.45 6.77
C TYR A 320 -11.37 -25.42 5.25
N TYR A 321 -10.64 -24.48 4.68
CA TYR A 321 -10.47 -24.27 3.26
C TYR A 321 -9.00 -24.49 2.90
N PRO A 322 -8.64 -25.68 2.36
CA PRO A 322 -7.24 -26.05 2.11
C PRO A 322 -6.51 -25.08 1.17
N GLU A 323 -7.21 -24.56 0.16
CA GLU A 323 -6.61 -23.72 -0.86
C GLU A 323 -6.15 -22.34 -0.34
N ILE A 324 -6.66 -21.92 0.81
CA ILE A 324 -6.31 -20.63 1.41
C ILE A 324 -5.73 -20.78 2.82
N ASP A 325 -5.53 -22.04 3.29
CA ASP A 325 -5.05 -22.37 4.63
C ASP A 325 -5.75 -21.59 5.76
N GLU A 326 -7.04 -21.31 5.59
CA GLU A 326 -7.87 -20.65 6.61
C GLU A 326 -8.81 -21.62 7.29
N ASP A 327 -8.87 -21.56 8.62
CA ASP A 327 -9.92 -22.20 9.41
C ASP A 327 -10.85 -21.15 10.03
N ARG A 328 -12.16 -21.41 9.99
CA ARG A 328 -13.16 -20.59 10.67
C ARG A 328 -13.82 -21.41 11.77
N GLN A 329 -13.80 -20.88 13.00
CA GLN A 329 -14.29 -21.59 14.18
C GLN A 329 -15.54 -20.92 14.74
N TYR A 330 -16.54 -21.76 15.04
CA TYR A 330 -17.79 -21.34 15.66
C TYR A 330 -18.06 -22.13 16.93
N LYS A 331 -18.30 -21.45 18.04
CA LYS A 331 -18.64 -22.09 19.29
C LYS A 331 -20.14 -22.40 19.36
N ILE A 332 -20.48 -23.66 19.58
CA ILE A 332 -21.85 -24.12 19.78
C ILE A 332 -22.14 -24.14 21.27
N ASN A 333 -23.04 -23.30 21.75
CA ASN A 333 -23.47 -23.29 23.16
C ASN A 333 -24.57 -24.32 23.35
N SER A 334 -24.20 -25.58 23.65
CA SER A 334 -25.15 -26.62 24.01
C SER A 334 -24.50 -27.68 24.93
N SER A 335 -25.23 -28.08 25.95
CA SER A 335 -24.83 -29.09 26.95
C SER A 335 -25.39 -30.49 26.69
N LYS A 336 -26.07 -30.73 25.56
CA LYS A 336 -26.74 -32.02 25.26
C LYS A 336 -26.17 -32.68 24.01
N LYS A 337 -26.30 -34.01 23.89
CA LYS A 337 -25.92 -34.80 22.72
C LYS A 337 -26.74 -34.35 21.52
N ILE A 338 -26.07 -33.93 20.45
CA ILE A 338 -26.65 -33.24 19.30
C ILE A 338 -26.42 -34.10 18.06
N GLU A 339 -27.47 -34.34 17.28
CA GLU A 339 -27.37 -34.89 15.93
C GLU A 339 -27.33 -33.72 14.94
N TYR A 340 -26.38 -33.74 14.02
CA TYR A 340 -26.16 -32.68 13.04
C TYR A 340 -26.73 -33.09 11.68
N LYS A 341 -27.56 -32.26 11.11
CA LYS A 341 -28.03 -32.41 9.72
C LYS A 341 -27.64 -31.17 8.91
N PHE A 342 -26.83 -31.38 7.90
CA PHE A 342 -26.46 -30.29 6.99
C PHE A 342 -27.59 -30.07 5.98
N HIS A 343 -28.11 -28.83 5.94
CA HIS A 343 -29.02 -28.40 4.90
C HIS A 343 -28.25 -27.51 3.91
N TRP A 344 -27.94 -28.09 2.77
CA TRP A 344 -27.41 -27.35 1.62
C TRP A 344 -28.57 -26.77 0.85
N SER A 345 -28.76 -25.46 0.90
CA SER A 345 -29.61 -24.82 -0.11
C SER A 345 -28.85 -24.82 -1.44
N ASN A 346 -29.49 -25.26 -2.52
CA ASN A 346 -28.95 -25.17 -3.89
C ASN A 346 -28.52 -23.74 -4.30
N ARG A 347 -28.85 -22.72 -3.52
CA ARG A 347 -28.35 -21.35 -3.67
C ARG A 347 -26.85 -21.21 -3.42
N PHE A 348 -26.28 -22.07 -2.59
CA PHE A 348 -24.85 -22.01 -2.28
C PHE A 348 -24.00 -22.42 -3.49
N LEU A 349 -24.39 -23.49 -4.17
CA LEU A 349 -23.72 -23.94 -5.40
C LEU A 349 -23.98 -23.02 -6.61
N ASN A 350 -25.18 -22.46 -6.73
CA ASN A 350 -25.51 -21.57 -7.85
C ASN A 350 -24.85 -20.19 -7.78
N ASN A 351 -24.43 -19.71 -6.60
CA ASN A 351 -23.67 -18.47 -6.47
C ASN A 351 -22.16 -18.67 -6.70
N ILE A 352 -21.69 -19.92 -6.76
CA ILE A 352 -20.30 -20.26 -7.11
C ILE A 352 -20.20 -20.57 -8.61
N LEU A 353 -21.29 -20.96 -9.26
CA LEU A 353 -21.33 -21.42 -10.66
C LEU A 353 -21.90 -20.38 -11.65
N ASN A 354 -22.34 -19.22 -11.21
CA ASN A 354 -22.76 -18.06 -12.00
C ASN A 354 -22.00 -16.81 -11.54
#